data_be21e3bc493bae12417029df037d8a90
#
_entry.id   be21e3bc493bae12417029df037d8a90
#
_cell.length_a   1.000
_cell.length_b   1.000
_cell.length_c   1.000
_cell.angle_alpha   90.00
_cell.angle_beta   90.00
_cell.angle_gamma   90.00
#
_symmetry.space_group_name_H-M   'P 1'
#
loop_
_entity.id
_entity.type
_entity.pdbx_description
1 polymer ?
#
loop_
_entity_poly.entity_id
_entity_poly.type
_entity_poly.pdbx_seq_one_letter_code
_entity_poly.pdbx_strand_id
1 'polypeptide(L)'
;MIEARNITRTYTGRGAFTGTRTVHALRGVDFTLPKGGAVSFIGESGCGKTTLGKILTGLDTFDGGSLVIDGTDVSTLPAARRAPYFRRIQMIHQDPYSALNPTRDIGQILGDPLRMRARETGAGRSQQRERAAELLELVGLRPGGVLGKYPHQLSGGQRQRVVIARALTVDPEALVADESVSMIDVSMRLGILALLRDLRERLGISLLFITHDVATARYLGDGGELHVIYRGQVIERGPTDQVVQQPVHPYTQCLLSAVPVLRGLEEPGPERLVPLAALDERVPTPGCLFAPRCPFATPECTAAQPGLTVLTPGEEHRHACLHPQARRVVATEAPAAH
;
A
#
# COMPACT_ATOMS: atom_id res chain seq x y z
N MET A 1 -9.19 -13.65 3.93
CA MET A 1 -9.63 -12.75 2.83
C MET A 1 -10.14 -11.45 3.43
N ILE A 2 -9.73 -10.30 2.86
CA ILE A 2 -10.17 -8.97 3.30
C ILE A 2 -10.88 -8.30 2.12
N GLU A 3 -12.11 -7.83 2.35
CA GLU A 3 -12.90 -7.13 1.34
C GLU A 3 -13.27 -5.75 1.87
N ALA A 4 -12.91 -4.72 1.15
CA ALA A 4 -13.35 -3.35 1.36
C ALA A 4 -14.41 -3.00 0.29
N ARG A 5 -15.54 -2.49 0.73
CA ARG A 5 -16.66 -2.14 -0.15
C ARG A 5 -17.09 -0.71 0.11
N ASN A 6 -16.94 0.14 -0.89
CA ASN A 6 -17.32 1.55 -0.89
C ASN A 6 -16.78 2.33 0.33
N ILE A 7 -15.50 2.08 0.71
CA ILE A 7 -14.90 2.74 1.88
C ILE A 7 -14.74 4.22 1.61
N THR A 8 -15.32 5.05 2.48
CA THR A 8 -15.22 6.51 2.45
C THR A 8 -14.58 7.04 3.71
N ARG A 9 -13.75 8.09 3.57
CA ARG A 9 -13.15 8.79 4.72
C ARG A 9 -12.98 10.27 4.41
N THR A 10 -13.48 11.10 5.33
CA THR A 10 -13.40 12.55 5.24
C THR A 10 -12.82 13.13 6.53
N TYR A 11 -11.83 13.98 6.40
CA TYR A 11 -11.27 14.72 7.53
C TYR A 11 -11.79 16.16 7.50
N THR A 12 -12.28 16.62 8.64
CA THR A 12 -12.69 18.01 8.85
C THR A 12 -11.74 18.67 9.84
N GLY A 13 -11.02 19.70 9.40
CA GLY A 13 -10.13 20.50 10.24
C GLY A 13 -10.65 21.96 10.35
N ARG A 14 -10.59 22.56 11.54
CA ARG A 14 -10.80 24.00 11.73
C ARG A 14 -9.46 24.70 11.61
N GLY A 15 -9.26 25.47 10.53
CA GLY A 15 -8.13 26.40 10.46
C GLY A 15 -8.43 27.64 11.30
N ALA A 16 -7.45 28.13 12.06
CA ALA A 16 -7.62 29.30 12.94
C ALA A 16 -8.05 30.58 12.18
N PHE A 17 -7.82 30.67 10.88
CA PHE A 17 -8.11 31.85 10.04
C PHE A 17 -8.85 31.53 8.72
N THR A 18 -9.10 30.25 8.37
CA THR A 18 -9.56 29.85 7.02
C THR A 18 -10.88 29.08 6.98
N GLY A 19 -11.62 29.03 8.10
CA GLY A 19 -12.87 28.28 8.15
C GLY A 19 -12.69 26.77 8.26
N THR A 20 -13.77 26.02 8.08
CA THR A 20 -13.76 24.54 8.12
C THR A 20 -13.21 24.01 6.79
N ARG A 21 -12.07 23.30 6.85
CA ARG A 21 -11.50 22.60 5.70
C ARG A 21 -11.95 21.14 5.72
N THR A 22 -12.55 20.70 4.62
CA THR A 22 -12.95 19.31 4.42
C THR A 22 -12.05 18.66 3.38
N VAL A 23 -11.44 17.51 3.74
CA VAL A 23 -10.59 16.70 2.85
C VAL A 23 -11.19 15.31 2.73
N HIS A 24 -11.65 14.97 1.55
CA HIS A 24 -12.13 13.62 1.23
C HIS A 24 -10.92 12.74 0.92
N ALA A 25 -10.46 12.00 1.92
CA ALA A 25 -9.29 11.13 1.79
C ALA A 25 -9.59 9.85 1.01
N LEU A 26 -10.80 9.29 1.18
CA LEU A 26 -11.31 8.15 0.41
C LEU A 26 -12.72 8.42 -0.07
N ARG A 27 -13.01 8.04 -1.32
CA ARG A 27 -14.25 8.36 -2.05
C ARG A 27 -14.92 7.11 -2.63
N GLY A 28 -15.12 6.08 -1.79
CA GLY A 28 -15.73 4.83 -2.23
C GLY A 28 -14.70 3.87 -2.82
N VAL A 29 -13.75 3.43 -2.01
CA VAL A 29 -12.71 2.48 -2.42
C VAL A 29 -13.23 1.06 -2.26
N ASP A 30 -13.13 0.29 -3.35
CA ASP A 30 -13.47 -1.13 -3.40
C ASP A 30 -12.23 -1.95 -3.77
N PHE A 31 -11.92 -3.00 -2.99
CA PHE A 31 -10.92 -3.99 -3.36
C PHE A 31 -11.11 -5.29 -2.57
N THR A 32 -10.48 -6.35 -3.05
CA THR A 32 -10.40 -7.64 -2.36
C THR A 32 -8.94 -8.06 -2.24
N LEU A 33 -8.49 -8.36 -1.02
CA LEU A 33 -7.18 -8.95 -0.76
C LEU A 33 -7.40 -10.45 -0.49
N PRO A 34 -7.04 -11.33 -1.43
CA PRO A 34 -7.16 -12.77 -1.27
C PRO A 34 -6.24 -13.28 -0.17
N LYS A 35 -6.57 -14.42 0.43
CA LYS A 35 -5.68 -15.08 1.39
C LYS A 35 -4.39 -15.52 0.69
N GLY A 36 -3.24 -15.12 1.25
CA GLY A 36 -1.92 -15.36 0.65
C GLY A 36 -1.65 -14.58 -0.64
N GLY A 37 -2.61 -13.75 -1.09
CA GLY A 37 -2.47 -12.93 -2.28
C GLY A 37 -1.76 -11.60 -2.05
N ALA A 38 -1.55 -10.86 -3.14
CA ALA A 38 -0.98 -9.51 -3.11
C ALA A 38 -1.90 -8.52 -3.84
N VAL A 39 -2.04 -7.33 -3.26
CA VAL A 39 -2.69 -6.18 -3.89
C VAL A 39 -1.79 -4.97 -3.69
N SER A 40 -1.53 -4.25 -4.77
CA SER A 40 -0.72 -3.03 -4.73
C SER A 40 -1.57 -1.80 -4.98
N PHE A 41 -1.34 -0.72 -4.21
CA PHE A 41 -1.92 0.60 -4.43
C PHE A 41 -0.84 1.60 -4.82
N ILE A 42 -0.99 2.23 -5.98
CA ILE A 42 -0.09 3.29 -6.44
C ILE A 42 -0.83 4.61 -6.64
N GLY A 43 -0.11 5.71 -6.56
CA GLY A 43 -0.63 7.07 -6.80
C GLY A 43 0.26 8.13 -6.16
N GLU A 44 -0.02 9.39 -6.45
CA GLU A 44 0.71 10.55 -5.90
C GLU A 44 0.60 10.63 -4.36
N SER A 45 1.52 11.35 -3.73
CA SER A 45 1.47 11.61 -2.28
C SER A 45 0.18 12.35 -1.91
N GLY A 46 -0.45 11.96 -0.79
CA GLY A 46 -1.70 12.58 -0.33
C GLY A 46 -2.98 12.06 -0.99
N CYS A 47 -2.93 11.12 -1.93
CA CYS A 47 -4.12 10.60 -2.61
C CYS A 47 -4.99 9.62 -1.78
N GLY A 48 -4.63 9.33 -0.51
CA GLY A 48 -5.45 8.51 0.41
C GLY A 48 -4.90 7.11 0.73
N LYS A 49 -3.80 6.66 0.14
CA LYS A 49 -3.22 5.31 0.32
C LYS A 49 -2.94 4.95 1.78
N THR A 50 -2.22 5.82 2.50
CA THR A 50 -1.91 5.63 3.93
C THR A 50 -3.16 5.61 4.79
N THR A 51 -4.19 6.42 4.45
CA THR A 51 -5.49 6.40 5.13
C THR A 51 -6.16 5.04 4.98
N LEU A 52 -6.14 4.47 3.77
CA LEU A 52 -6.65 3.13 3.52
C LEU A 52 -5.91 2.08 4.37
N GLY A 53 -4.58 2.11 4.38
CA GLY A 53 -3.76 1.21 5.20
C GLY A 53 -4.07 1.31 6.70
N LYS A 54 -4.25 2.53 7.23
CA LYS A 54 -4.64 2.77 8.63
C LYS A 54 -6.02 2.23 8.96
N ILE A 55 -6.99 2.37 8.05
CA ILE A 55 -8.36 1.83 8.23
C ILE A 55 -8.31 0.31 8.32
N LEU A 56 -7.58 -0.36 7.42
CA LEU A 56 -7.48 -1.82 7.39
C LEU A 56 -6.82 -2.42 8.63
N THR A 57 -5.92 -1.66 9.25
CA THR A 57 -5.22 -2.08 10.48
C THR A 57 -5.91 -1.59 11.76
N GLY A 58 -7.06 -0.90 11.63
CA GLY A 58 -7.81 -0.36 12.76
C GLY A 58 -7.15 0.84 13.46
N LEU A 59 -6.15 1.45 12.83
CA LEU A 59 -5.48 2.66 13.32
C LEU A 59 -6.26 3.94 12.99
N ASP A 60 -7.23 3.84 12.08
CA ASP A 60 -8.18 4.90 11.76
C ASP A 60 -9.57 4.30 11.51
N THR A 61 -10.59 5.16 11.46
CA THR A 61 -11.97 4.80 11.19
C THR A 61 -12.37 5.22 9.78
N PHE A 62 -13.46 4.67 9.26
CA PHE A 62 -14.07 5.10 8.00
C PHE A 62 -15.49 5.62 8.26
N ASP A 63 -16.00 6.47 7.35
CA ASP A 63 -17.28 7.16 7.52
C ASP A 63 -18.42 6.39 6.88
N GLY A 64 -18.15 5.62 5.83
CA GLY A 64 -19.14 4.83 5.11
C GLY A 64 -18.50 3.62 4.40
N GLY A 65 -19.33 2.71 3.97
CA GLY A 65 -18.94 1.44 3.36
C GLY A 65 -18.89 0.29 4.37
N SER A 66 -18.32 -0.84 3.96
CA SER A 66 -18.15 -2.01 4.82
C SER A 66 -16.76 -2.64 4.67
N LEU A 67 -16.26 -3.22 5.75
CA LEU A 67 -15.00 -3.96 5.79
C LEU A 67 -15.27 -5.37 6.28
N VAL A 68 -15.08 -6.35 5.40
CA VAL A 68 -15.29 -7.76 5.68
C VAL A 68 -13.93 -8.46 5.83
N ILE A 69 -13.71 -9.13 6.97
CA ILE A 69 -12.50 -9.90 7.25
C ILE A 69 -12.92 -11.33 7.51
N ASP A 70 -12.46 -12.25 6.67
CA ASP A 70 -12.81 -13.68 6.68
C ASP A 70 -14.33 -13.93 6.81
N GLY A 71 -15.11 -13.23 5.99
CA GLY A 71 -16.58 -13.36 5.95
C GLY A 71 -17.31 -12.60 7.04
N THR A 72 -16.62 -11.98 8.00
CA THR A 72 -17.25 -11.18 9.06
C THR A 72 -17.15 -9.69 8.71
N ASP A 73 -18.29 -9.01 8.61
CA ASP A 73 -18.34 -7.57 8.46
C ASP A 73 -18.02 -6.88 9.80
N VAL A 74 -16.77 -6.42 9.90
CA VAL A 74 -16.29 -5.76 11.12
C VAL A 74 -16.88 -4.36 11.29
N SER A 75 -17.45 -3.76 10.25
CA SER A 75 -18.09 -2.44 10.34
C SER A 75 -19.33 -2.47 11.24
N THR A 76 -20.02 -3.59 11.28
CA THR A 76 -21.24 -3.79 12.09
C THR A 76 -20.94 -4.14 13.54
N LEU A 77 -19.70 -4.51 13.87
CA LEU A 77 -19.33 -4.92 15.22
C LEU A 77 -19.10 -3.73 16.15
N PRO A 78 -19.43 -3.84 17.45
CA PRO A 78 -18.99 -2.89 18.46
C PRO A 78 -17.45 -2.79 18.50
N ALA A 79 -16.90 -1.59 18.80
CA ALA A 79 -15.46 -1.33 18.78
C ALA A 79 -14.63 -2.37 19.60
N ALA A 80 -15.11 -2.79 20.76
CA ALA A 80 -14.44 -3.79 21.57
C ALA A 80 -14.32 -5.18 20.90
N ARG A 81 -15.22 -5.51 19.98
CA ARG A 81 -15.22 -6.79 19.24
C ARG A 81 -14.42 -6.74 17.94
N ARG A 82 -13.97 -5.55 17.50
CA ARG A 82 -13.16 -5.38 16.27
C ARG A 82 -11.70 -5.73 16.49
N ALA A 83 -11.18 -5.51 17.70
CA ALA A 83 -9.74 -5.63 18.01
C ALA A 83 -9.11 -6.99 17.60
N PRO A 84 -9.75 -8.16 17.80
CA PRO A 84 -9.17 -9.43 17.36
C PRO A 84 -8.97 -9.53 15.83
N TYR A 85 -9.86 -8.92 15.03
CA TYR A 85 -9.75 -8.91 13.57
C TYR A 85 -8.59 -8.02 13.11
N PHE A 86 -8.50 -6.80 13.64
CA PHE A 86 -7.43 -5.87 13.28
C PHE A 86 -6.04 -6.34 13.74
N ARG A 87 -5.95 -7.11 14.84
CA ARG A 87 -4.68 -7.69 15.29
C ARG A 87 -4.07 -8.64 14.26
N ARG A 88 -4.90 -9.28 13.43
CA ARG A 88 -4.48 -10.18 12.36
C ARG A 88 -3.92 -9.45 11.14
N ILE A 89 -4.06 -8.13 11.11
CA ILE A 89 -3.58 -7.26 10.03
C ILE A 89 -2.59 -6.27 10.63
N GLN A 90 -1.32 -6.38 10.26
CA GLN A 90 -0.27 -5.54 10.83
C GLN A 90 0.28 -4.55 9.81
N MET A 91 0.57 -3.33 10.28
CA MET A 91 1.12 -2.27 9.44
C MET A 91 2.65 -2.19 9.58
N ILE A 92 3.34 -2.17 8.45
CA ILE A 92 4.75 -1.82 8.32
C ILE A 92 4.79 -0.36 7.86
N HIS A 93 5.19 0.52 8.78
CA HIS A 93 5.21 1.96 8.54
C HIS A 93 6.37 2.39 7.64
N GLN A 94 6.18 3.52 6.96
CA GLN A 94 7.14 4.16 6.07
C GLN A 94 8.46 4.50 6.76
N ASP A 95 8.39 5.06 7.97
CA ASP A 95 9.57 5.50 8.74
C ASP A 95 9.91 4.50 9.85
N PRO A 96 11.00 3.71 9.69
CA PRO A 96 11.44 2.78 10.73
C PRO A 96 11.99 3.49 11.97
N TYR A 97 12.37 4.77 11.88
CA TYR A 97 12.86 5.54 13.03
C TYR A 97 11.73 5.87 14.00
N SER A 98 10.59 6.29 13.48
CA SER A 98 9.41 6.59 14.30
C SER A 98 8.69 5.32 14.78
N ALA A 99 8.87 4.20 14.06
CA ALA A 99 8.22 2.94 14.39
C ALA A 99 8.82 2.23 15.62
N LEU A 100 10.08 2.47 15.97
CA LEU A 100 10.77 1.81 17.08
C LEU A 100 11.05 2.81 18.21
N ASN A 101 10.69 2.45 19.46
CA ASN A 101 11.00 3.28 20.61
C ASN A 101 12.52 3.37 20.81
N PRO A 102 13.16 4.56 20.68
CA PRO A 102 14.60 4.71 20.72
C PRO A 102 15.22 4.44 22.12
N THR A 103 14.41 4.44 23.17
CA THR A 103 14.84 4.22 24.56
C THR A 103 14.83 2.76 24.98
N ARG A 104 14.41 1.86 24.08
CA ARG A 104 14.31 0.41 24.33
C ARG A 104 15.26 -0.36 23.44
N ASP A 105 15.84 -1.44 23.96
CA ASP A 105 16.57 -2.40 23.13
C ASP A 105 15.62 -3.26 22.29
N ILE A 106 16.17 -3.93 21.26
CA ILE A 106 15.37 -4.72 20.32
C ILE A 106 14.67 -5.91 21.00
N GLY A 107 15.32 -6.51 21.99
CA GLY A 107 14.72 -7.60 22.78
C GLY A 107 13.46 -7.13 23.53
N GLN A 108 13.48 -5.92 24.08
CA GLN A 108 12.33 -5.31 24.73
C GLN A 108 11.23 -4.94 23.72
N ILE A 109 11.63 -4.38 22.56
CA ILE A 109 10.68 -4.00 21.48
C ILE A 109 9.91 -5.22 20.96
N LEU A 110 10.59 -6.34 20.73
CA LEU A 110 9.93 -7.58 20.29
C LEU A 110 9.22 -8.29 21.47
N GLY A 111 9.77 -8.17 22.67
CA GLY A 111 9.21 -8.80 23.88
C GLY A 111 7.87 -8.24 24.30
N ASP A 112 7.57 -6.96 24.05
CA ASP A 112 6.30 -6.35 24.44
C ASP A 112 5.07 -7.02 23.75
N PRO A 113 5.00 -7.10 22.42
CA PRO A 113 3.90 -7.78 21.76
C PRO A 113 3.90 -9.31 22.03
N LEU A 114 5.06 -9.94 22.18
CA LEU A 114 5.15 -11.36 22.53
C LEU A 114 4.58 -11.62 23.94
N ARG A 115 4.78 -10.72 24.91
CA ARG A 115 4.15 -10.83 26.23
C ARG A 115 2.64 -10.65 26.17
N MET A 116 2.14 -9.77 25.31
CA MET A 116 0.69 -9.64 25.11
C MET A 116 0.09 -10.94 24.56
N ARG A 117 0.74 -11.53 23.56
CA ARG A 117 0.34 -12.79 22.97
C ARG A 117 0.45 -13.96 23.97
N ALA A 118 1.48 -13.98 24.80
CA ALA A 118 1.68 -15.01 25.82
C ALA A 118 0.54 -15.10 26.84
N ARG A 119 -0.21 -14.02 27.07
CA ARG A 119 -1.43 -14.05 27.92
C ARG A 119 -2.54 -14.90 27.31
N GLU A 120 -2.56 -15.03 25.99
CA GLU A 120 -3.55 -15.84 25.25
C GLU A 120 -3.06 -17.27 25.05
N THR A 121 -1.75 -17.46 24.83
CA THR A 121 -1.15 -18.78 24.51
C THR A 121 -0.56 -19.51 25.70
N GLY A 122 -0.37 -18.83 26.83
CA GLY A 122 0.31 -19.40 28.01
C GLY A 122 1.82 -19.52 27.88
N ALA A 123 2.44 -18.93 26.83
CA ALA A 123 3.86 -19.06 26.56
C ALA A 123 4.75 -18.48 27.67
N GLY A 124 5.69 -19.27 28.16
CA GLY A 124 6.66 -18.86 29.18
C GLY A 124 7.72 -17.86 28.66
N ARG A 125 8.48 -17.24 29.58
CA ARG A 125 9.52 -16.25 29.22
C ARG A 125 10.62 -16.81 28.31
N SER A 126 10.98 -18.10 28.48
CA SER A 126 11.96 -18.76 27.60
C SER A 126 11.46 -18.83 26.17
N GLN A 127 10.22 -19.31 25.98
CA GLN A 127 9.57 -19.43 24.67
C GLN A 127 9.41 -18.06 23.98
N GLN A 128 9.12 -16.99 24.75
CA GLN A 128 9.05 -15.63 24.19
C GLN A 128 10.42 -15.16 23.67
N ARG A 129 11.52 -15.47 24.39
CA ARG A 129 12.87 -15.11 23.92
C ARG A 129 13.30 -15.93 22.71
N GLU A 130 13.00 -17.20 22.71
CA GLU A 130 13.22 -18.10 21.57
C GLU A 130 12.46 -17.61 20.35
N ARG A 131 11.17 -17.28 20.52
CA ARG A 131 10.35 -16.71 19.43
C ARG A 131 10.90 -15.39 18.91
N ALA A 132 11.40 -14.50 19.77
CA ALA A 132 12.05 -13.27 19.33
C ALA A 132 13.31 -13.55 18.49
N ALA A 133 14.10 -14.55 18.85
CA ALA A 133 15.26 -14.97 18.09
C ALA A 133 14.87 -15.55 16.72
N GLU A 134 13.91 -16.47 16.67
CA GLU A 134 13.38 -17.04 15.43
C GLU A 134 12.87 -15.94 14.45
N LEU A 135 12.14 -14.94 14.98
CA LEU A 135 11.62 -13.83 14.17
C LEU A 135 12.74 -12.97 13.60
N LEU A 136 13.83 -12.76 14.35
CA LEU A 136 15.00 -12.06 13.83
C LEU A 136 15.71 -12.87 12.74
N GLU A 137 15.87 -14.17 12.92
CA GLU A 137 16.44 -15.06 11.90
C GLU A 137 15.59 -15.08 10.64
N LEU A 138 14.26 -15.14 10.79
CA LEU A 138 13.30 -15.12 9.68
C LEU A 138 13.45 -13.85 8.81
N VAL A 139 13.77 -12.72 9.43
CA VAL A 139 14.05 -11.47 8.69
C VAL A 139 15.52 -11.30 8.31
N GLY A 140 16.35 -12.34 8.48
CA GLY A 140 17.78 -12.35 8.10
C GLY A 140 18.69 -11.53 9.02
N LEU A 141 18.35 -11.45 10.32
CA LEU A 141 19.17 -10.83 11.35
C LEU A 141 19.70 -11.87 12.34
N ARG A 142 20.96 -11.75 12.77
CA ARG A 142 21.53 -12.64 13.80
C ARG A 142 21.09 -12.17 15.19
N PRO A 143 20.34 -12.99 15.97
CA PRO A 143 19.76 -12.56 17.25
C PRO A 143 20.81 -12.06 18.25
N GLY A 144 21.92 -12.81 18.43
CA GLY A 144 22.98 -12.43 19.35
C GLY A 144 23.66 -11.09 19.04
N GLY A 145 23.60 -10.65 17.79
CA GLY A 145 24.18 -9.36 17.37
C GLY A 145 23.18 -8.19 17.39
N VAL A 146 21.89 -8.44 17.69
CA VAL A 146 20.83 -7.43 17.53
C VAL A 146 19.98 -7.24 18.79
N LEU A 147 19.65 -8.32 19.53
CA LEU A 147 18.71 -8.26 20.65
C LEU A 147 19.04 -7.22 21.72
N GLY A 148 20.33 -7.07 22.06
CA GLY A 148 20.78 -6.11 23.08
C GLY A 148 21.07 -4.71 22.54
N LYS A 149 20.87 -4.46 21.23
CA LYS A 149 21.11 -3.15 20.63
C LYS A 149 19.86 -2.26 20.71
N TYR A 150 20.10 -0.96 20.71
CA TYR A 150 19.07 0.05 20.55
C TYR A 150 18.86 0.37 19.07
N PRO A 151 17.69 0.89 18.67
CA PRO A 151 17.38 1.22 17.28
C PRO A 151 18.42 2.10 16.59
N HIS A 152 18.98 3.10 17.29
CA HIS A 152 20.00 4.00 16.76
C HIS A 152 21.35 3.33 16.45
N GLN A 153 21.61 2.13 16.97
CA GLN A 153 22.82 1.35 16.72
C GLN A 153 22.69 0.41 15.50
N LEU A 154 21.55 0.44 14.81
CA LEU A 154 21.26 -0.38 13.65
C LEU A 154 21.30 0.45 12.36
N SER A 155 21.68 -0.17 11.23
CA SER A 155 21.50 0.44 9.91
C SER A 155 20.02 0.59 9.55
N GLY A 156 19.70 1.45 8.56
CA GLY A 156 18.32 1.65 8.10
C GLY A 156 17.63 0.35 7.70
N GLY A 157 18.30 -0.49 6.92
CA GLY A 157 17.77 -1.80 6.51
C GLY A 157 17.65 -2.80 7.68
N GLN A 158 18.55 -2.77 8.67
CA GLN A 158 18.41 -3.58 9.88
C GLN A 158 17.21 -3.13 10.71
N ARG A 159 16.97 -1.81 10.86
CA ARG A 159 15.78 -1.29 11.55
C ARG A 159 14.50 -1.73 10.86
N GLN A 160 14.45 -1.63 9.52
CA GLN A 160 13.27 -2.06 8.77
C GLN A 160 12.99 -3.56 8.96
N ARG A 161 14.02 -4.39 8.96
CA ARG A 161 13.88 -5.83 9.27
C ARG A 161 13.36 -6.06 10.69
N VAL A 162 13.77 -5.27 11.67
CA VAL A 162 13.23 -5.32 13.04
C VAL A 162 11.77 -4.89 13.08
N VAL A 163 11.38 -3.84 12.32
CA VAL A 163 9.97 -3.43 12.21
C VAL A 163 9.12 -4.56 11.61
N ILE A 164 9.61 -5.24 10.58
CA ILE A 164 8.95 -6.42 10.01
C ILE A 164 8.86 -7.56 11.04
N ALA A 165 9.96 -7.89 11.74
CA ALA A 165 9.97 -8.90 12.79
C ALA A 165 8.95 -8.59 13.90
N ARG A 166 8.82 -7.30 14.29
CA ARG A 166 7.83 -6.86 15.26
C ARG A 166 6.40 -7.08 14.76
N ALA A 167 6.12 -6.77 13.50
CA ALA A 167 4.80 -7.02 12.92
C ALA A 167 4.45 -8.52 12.93
N LEU A 168 5.44 -9.40 12.77
CA LEU A 168 5.26 -10.85 12.78
C LEU A 168 5.07 -11.46 14.18
N THR A 169 5.29 -10.70 15.27
CA THR A 169 5.16 -11.22 16.67
C THR A 169 3.78 -11.72 17.02
N VAL A 170 2.75 -11.25 16.34
CA VAL A 170 1.34 -11.61 16.57
C VAL A 170 0.81 -12.63 15.57
N ASP A 171 1.67 -13.23 14.74
CA ASP A 171 1.36 -14.13 13.62
C ASP A 171 0.23 -13.57 12.74
N PRO A 172 0.48 -12.45 12.06
CA PRO A 172 -0.53 -11.79 11.26
C PRO A 172 -0.91 -12.63 10.03
N GLU A 173 -2.15 -12.52 9.59
CA GLU A 173 -2.63 -13.11 8.34
C GLU A 173 -2.44 -12.17 7.14
N ALA A 174 -2.29 -10.87 7.43
CA ALA A 174 -2.01 -9.87 6.41
C ALA A 174 -1.01 -8.81 6.89
N LEU A 175 -0.17 -8.34 5.98
CA LEU A 175 0.71 -7.19 6.17
C LEU A 175 0.27 -6.06 5.25
N VAL A 176 0.15 -4.86 5.81
CA VAL A 176 0.00 -3.61 5.07
C VAL A 176 1.34 -2.90 5.08
N ALA A 177 2.03 -2.91 3.96
CA ALA A 177 3.35 -2.29 3.80
C ALA A 177 3.18 -0.90 3.16
N ASP A 178 3.20 0.16 3.98
CA ASP A 178 3.01 1.54 3.54
C ASP A 178 4.37 2.20 3.30
N GLU A 179 4.71 2.40 2.02
CA GLU A 179 5.99 2.98 1.57
C GLU A 179 7.22 2.42 2.31
N SER A 180 7.16 1.16 2.70
CA SER A 180 8.08 0.50 3.63
C SER A 180 9.54 0.42 3.15
N VAL A 181 9.83 0.85 1.94
CA VAL A 181 11.17 0.89 1.34
C VAL A 181 11.63 2.28 0.91
N SER A 182 10.79 3.31 1.02
CA SER A 182 11.09 4.66 0.52
C SER A 182 12.24 5.35 1.28
N MET A 183 12.37 5.09 2.58
CA MET A 183 13.39 5.66 3.46
C MET A 183 14.67 4.81 3.56
N ILE A 184 14.83 3.82 2.68
CA ILE A 184 15.96 2.89 2.68
C ILE A 184 16.81 3.12 1.44
N ASP A 185 18.13 3.00 1.57
CA ASP A 185 19.07 3.06 0.46
C ASP A 185 18.69 2.08 -0.66
N VAL A 186 18.84 2.51 -1.90
CA VAL A 186 18.44 1.75 -3.10
C VAL A 186 19.01 0.34 -3.10
N SER A 187 20.28 0.18 -2.69
CA SER A 187 20.96 -1.12 -2.61
C SER A 187 20.31 -2.09 -1.63
N MET A 188 19.70 -1.59 -0.56
CA MET A 188 19.04 -2.42 0.46
C MET A 188 17.55 -2.63 0.19
N ARG A 189 16.95 -1.80 -0.67
CA ARG A 189 15.52 -1.83 -1.00
C ARG A 189 15.10 -3.18 -1.55
N LEU A 190 15.84 -3.71 -2.53
CA LEU A 190 15.57 -5.02 -3.12
C LEU A 190 15.59 -6.15 -2.09
N GLY A 191 16.50 -6.09 -1.10
CA GLY A 191 16.58 -7.07 -0.02
C GLY A 191 15.36 -7.07 0.91
N ILE A 192 14.71 -5.91 1.12
CA ILE A 192 13.45 -5.82 1.89
C ILE A 192 12.27 -6.30 1.06
N LEU A 193 12.22 -5.96 -0.23
CA LEU A 193 11.17 -6.43 -1.14
C LEU A 193 11.21 -7.96 -1.29
N ALA A 194 12.40 -8.53 -1.48
CA ALA A 194 12.60 -9.98 -1.53
C ALA A 194 12.15 -10.65 -0.22
N LEU A 195 12.46 -10.04 0.93
CA LEU A 195 12.00 -10.54 2.23
C LEU A 195 10.46 -10.54 2.31
N LEU A 196 9.79 -9.45 1.92
CA LEU A 196 8.31 -9.38 1.97
C LEU A 196 7.67 -10.42 1.05
N ARG A 197 8.24 -10.67 -0.13
CA ARG A 197 7.80 -11.72 -1.04
C ARG A 197 7.99 -13.11 -0.44
N ASP A 198 9.17 -13.40 0.11
CA ASP A 198 9.47 -14.68 0.78
C ASP A 198 8.52 -14.94 1.96
N LEU A 199 8.24 -13.93 2.79
CA LEU A 199 7.27 -14.02 3.88
C LEU A 199 5.86 -14.34 3.37
N ARG A 200 5.42 -13.71 2.26
CA ARG A 200 4.12 -14.02 1.64
C ARG A 200 4.08 -15.48 1.18
N GLU A 201 5.09 -15.94 0.47
CA GLU A 201 5.13 -17.28 -0.12
C GLU A 201 5.27 -18.38 0.94
N ARG A 202 6.18 -18.20 1.91
CA ARG A 202 6.48 -19.23 2.93
C ARG A 202 5.47 -19.31 4.06
N LEU A 203 4.92 -18.16 4.48
CA LEU A 203 4.00 -18.09 5.60
C LEU A 203 2.53 -17.98 5.17
N GLY A 204 2.25 -17.85 3.86
CA GLY A 204 0.90 -17.66 3.35
C GLY A 204 0.25 -16.34 3.78
N ILE A 205 1.06 -15.33 4.14
CA ILE A 205 0.58 -14.02 4.58
C ILE A 205 0.10 -13.22 3.36
N SER A 206 -1.08 -12.61 3.46
CA SER A 206 -1.57 -11.69 2.44
C SER A 206 -0.81 -10.36 2.50
N LEU A 207 -0.50 -9.75 1.36
CA LEU A 207 0.27 -8.51 1.31
C LEU A 207 -0.51 -7.40 0.60
N LEU A 208 -0.84 -6.33 1.32
CA LEU A 208 -1.25 -5.07 0.73
C LEU A 208 -0.04 -4.14 0.68
N PHE A 209 0.35 -3.75 -0.53
CA PHE A 209 1.52 -2.91 -0.74
C PHE A 209 1.12 -1.51 -1.21
N ILE A 210 1.56 -0.49 -0.49
CA ILE A 210 1.29 0.92 -0.79
C ILE A 210 2.60 1.57 -1.20
N THR A 211 2.66 2.13 -2.41
CA THR A 211 3.85 2.79 -2.92
C THR A 211 3.51 3.87 -3.96
N HIS A 212 4.45 4.75 -4.24
CA HIS A 212 4.44 5.63 -5.40
C HIS A 212 5.35 5.08 -6.53
N ASP A 213 6.11 4.01 -6.27
CA ASP A 213 7.05 3.39 -7.20
C ASP A 213 6.43 2.17 -7.89
N VAL A 214 6.16 2.31 -9.18
CA VAL A 214 5.54 1.28 -10.02
C VAL A 214 6.41 0.04 -10.17
N ALA A 215 7.74 0.21 -10.26
CA ALA A 215 8.65 -0.93 -10.38
C ALA A 215 8.59 -1.82 -9.13
N THR A 216 8.52 -1.18 -7.97
CA THR A 216 8.34 -1.87 -6.70
C THR A 216 6.98 -2.56 -6.59
N ALA A 217 5.90 -1.88 -7.02
CA ALA A 217 4.55 -2.46 -7.07
C ALA A 217 4.49 -3.69 -7.98
N ARG A 218 5.14 -3.63 -9.14
CA ARG A 218 5.25 -4.76 -10.07
C ARG A 218 6.02 -5.93 -9.48
N TYR A 219 7.16 -5.67 -8.81
CA TYR A 219 7.98 -6.72 -8.21
C TYR A 219 7.26 -7.52 -7.12
N LEU A 220 6.47 -6.84 -6.26
CA LEU A 220 5.71 -7.49 -5.17
C LEU A 220 4.31 -7.96 -5.61
N GLY A 221 3.74 -7.28 -6.60
CA GLY A 221 2.41 -7.55 -7.14
C GLY A 221 2.38 -8.62 -8.23
N ASP A 222 3.47 -9.36 -8.44
CA ASP A 222 3.52 -10.47 -9.39
C ASP A 222 2.41 -11.49 -9.09
N GLY A 223 1.55 -11.76 -10.09
CA GLY A 223 0.34 -12.57 -9.94
C GLY A 223 -0.78 -11.94 -9.11
N GLY A 224 -0.70 -10.64 -8.75
CA GLY A 224 -1.70 -9.91 -7.99
C GLY A 224 -2.34 -8.75 -8.75
N GLU A 225 -3.16 -7.96 -8.05
CA GLU A 225 -3.83 -6.80 -8.60
C GLU A 225 -3.09 -5.49 -8.29
N LEU A 226 -3.11 -4.57 -9.25
CA LEU A 226 -2.67 -3.19 -9.10
C LEU A 226 -3.88 -2.25 -9.13
N HIS A 227 -3.99 -1.40 -8.12
CA HIS A 227 -4.98 -0.35 -8.01
C HIS A 227 -4.31 1.01 -8.08
N VAL A 228 -4.73 1.83 -9.02
CA VAL A 228 -4.27 3.22 -9.16
C VAL A 228 -5.27 4.13 -8.49
N ILE A 229 -4.82 4.87 -7.47
CA ILE A 229 -5.68 5.76 -6.70
C ILE A 229 -5.31 7.23 -6.96
N TYR A 230 -6.31 8.05 -7.23
CA TYR A 230 -6.18 9.49 -7.43
C TYR A 230 -7.23 10.22 -6.59
N ARG A 231 -6.81 11.16 -5.72
CA ARG A 231 -7.68 11.96 -4.84
C ARG A 231 -8.75 11.12 -4.10
N GLY A 232 -8.35 9.96 -3.58
CA GLY A 232 -9.22 9.07 -2.79
C GLY A 232 -10.09 8.12 -3.59
N GLN A 233 -9.99 8.11 -4.91
CA GLN A 233 -10.76 7.23 -5.80
C GLN A 233 -9.84 6.27 -6.56
N VAL A 234 -10.23 5.00 -6.66
CA VAL A 234 -9.59 4.06 -7.58
C VAL A 234 -10.05 4.39 -9.00
N ILE A 235 -9.10 4.78 -9.85
CA ILE A 235 -9.37 5.22 -11.23
C ILE A 235 -8.99 4.18 -12.27
N GLU A 236 -8.14 3.23 -11.90
CA GLU A 236 -7.77 2.11 -12.74
C GLU A 236 -7.37 0.92 -11.84
N ARG A 237 -7.76 -0.30 -12.21
CA ARG A 237 -7.35 -1.51 -11.52
C ARG A 237 -7.38 -2.74 -12.43
N GLY A 238 -6.59 -3.74 -12.09
CA GLY A 238 -6.54 -5.02 -12.81
C GLY A 238 -5.30 -5.82 -12.48
N PRO A 239 -5.03 -6.90 -13.21
CA PRO A 239 -3.78 -7.64 -13.12
C PRO A 239 -2.59 -6.69 -13.27
N THR A 240 -1.61 -6.80 -12.37
CA THR A 240 -0.50 -5.83 -12.26
C THR A 240 0.21 -5.60 -13.58
N ASP A 241 0.56 -6.67 -14.29
CA ASP A 241 1.26 -6.56 -15.59
C ASP A 241 0.40 -5.90 -16.65
N GLN A 242 -0.91 -6.16 -16.69
CA GLN A 242 -1.81 -5.57 -17.67
C GLN A 242 -1.94 -4.06 -17.46
N VAL A 243 -2.14 -3.61 -16.21
CA VAL A 243 -2.23 -2.16 -15.90
C VAL A 243 -0.92 -1.44 -16.22
N VAL A 244 0.24 -2.09 -15.96
CA VAL A 244 1.55 -1.48 -16.24
C VAL A 244 1.88 -1.45 -17.73
N GLN A 245 1.58 -2.51 -18.47
CA GLN A 245 1.91 -2.62 -19.90
C GLN A 245 0.93 -1.87 -20.81
N GLN A 246 -0.33 -1.83 -20.42
CA GLN A 246 -1.42 -1.24 -21.21
C GLN A 246 -2.32 -0.33 -20.35
N PRO A 247 -1.75 0.72 -19.72
CA PRO A 247 -2.54 1.65 -18.93
C PRO A 247 -3.57 2.36 -19.82
N VAL A 248 -4.77 2.50 -19.29
CA VAL A 248 -5.93 3.07 -20.01
C VAL A 248 -6.24 4.48 -19.54
N HIS A 249 -6.22 4.71 -18.22
CA HIS A 249 -6.55 6.03 -17.68
C HIS A 249 -5.38 7.01 -17.89
N PRO A 250 -5.60 8.24 -18.41
CA PRO A 250 -4.53 9.21 -18.64
C PRO A 250 -3.65 9.52 -17.42
N TYR A 251 -4.19 9.51 -16.20
CA TYR A 251 -3.39 9.66 -14.99
C TYR A 251 -2.39 8.52 -14.81
N THR A 252 -2.81 7.27 -15.03
CA THR A 252 -1.93 6.09 -14.95
C THR A 252 -0.82 6.20 -16.00
N GLN A 253 -1.16 6.62 -17.20
CA GLN A 253 -0.19 6.87 -18.27
C GLN A 253 0.83 7.96 -17.89
N CYS A 254 0.37 9.07 -17.28
CA CYS A 254 1.27 10.11 -16.75
C CYS A 254 2.17 9.59 -15.63
N LEU A 255 1.59 8.82 -14.69
CA LEU A 255 2.33 8.27 -13.55
C LEU A 255 3.43 7.31 -14.01
N LEU A 256 3.12 6.43 -14.96
CA LEU A 256 4.08 5.50 -15.56
C LEU A 256 5.13 6.21 -16.42
N SER A 257 4.75 7.27 -17.13
CA SER A 257 5.68 8.09 -17.94
C SER A 257 6.69 8.86 -17.07
N ALA A 258 6.38 9.08 -15.79
CA ALA A 258 7.29 9.76 -14.86
C ALA A 258 8.39 8.84 -14.31
N VAL A 259 8.28 7.52 -14.50
CA VAL A 259 9.32 6.57 -14.07
C VAL A 259 10.62 6.84 -14.83
N PRO A 260 11.76 7.10 -14.14
CA PRO A 260 13.02 7.35 -14.80
C PRO A 260 13.49 6.10 -15.57
N VAL A 261 13.70 6.26 -16.88
CA VAL A 261 14.40 5.26 -17.69
C VAL A 261 15.86 5.68 -17.79
N LEU A 262 16.80 4.75 -17.61
CA LEU A 262 18.22 5.03 -17.74
C LEU A 262 18.53 5.45 -19.19
N ARG A 263 19.07 6.65 -19.36
CA ARG A 263 19.49 7.16 -20.68
C ARG A 263 20.46 6.16 -21.34
N GLY A 264 20.20 5.82 -22.59
CA GLY A 264 21.01 4.87 -23.35
C GLY A 264 20.46 3.46 -23.41
N LEU A 265 19.41 3.11 -22.62
CA LEU A 265 18.60 1.90 -22.74
C LEU A 265 17.19 2.23 -23.26
N GLU A 266 16.98 3.47 -23.68
CA GLU A 266 15.72 3.93 -24.24
C GLU A 266 15.66 3.47 -25.71
N GLU A 267 14.80 2.52 -26.01
CA GLU A 267 14.29 2.46 -27.38
C GLU A 267 13.51 3.75 -27.68
N PRO A 268 13.45 4.22 -28.95
CA PRO A 268 12.57 5.32 -29.34
C PRO A 268 11.13 4.90 -28.98
N GLY A 269 10.75 5.23 -27.76
CA GLY A 269 9.48 4.82 -27.16
C GLY A 269 8.37 5.84 -27.45
N PRO A 270 7.11 5.49 -27.10
CA PRO A 270 5.98 6.37 -27.26
C PRO A 270 6.19 7.68 -26.49
N GLU A 271 5.58 8.75 -26.98
CA GLU A 271 5.63 10.07 -26.34
C GLU A 271 5.27 9.97 -24.85
N ARG A 272 6.16 10.44 -23.99
CA ARG A 272 5.89 10.53 -22.55
C ARG A 272 4.70 11.45 -22.33
N LEU A 273 3.70 10.95 -21.61
CA LEU A 273 2.54 11.72 -21.27
C LEU A 273 2.82 12.55 -20.00
N VAL A 274 2.74 13.88 -20.13
CA VAL A 274 2.94 14.81 -19.01
C VAL A 274 1.58 15.40 -18.63
N PRO A 275 1.19 15.37 -17.34
CA PRO A 275 -0.06 15.99 -16.92
C PRO A 275 0.05 17.52 -17.04
N LEU A 276 -1.08 18.18 -17.30
CA LEU A 276 -1.15 19.63 -17.21
C LEU A 276 -0.82 20.10 -15.79
N ALA A 277 -0.42 21.37 -15.65
CA ALA A 277 -0.06 21.95 -14.34
C ALA A 277 -1.16 21.69 -13.29
N ALA A 278 -0.73 21.42 -12.06
CA ALA A 278 -1.68 21.21 -10.96
C ALA A 278 -2.49 22.48 -10.71
N LEU A 279 -3.81 22.36 -10.83
CA LEU A 279 -4.73 23.34 -10.29
C LEU A 279 -4.82 23.18 -8.78
N ASP A 280 -5.25 24.25 -8.09
CA ASP A 280 -5.47 24.20 -6.63
C ASP A 280 -6.39 23.03 -6.29
N GLU A 281 -5.87 22.03 -5.55
CA GLU A 281 -6.60 20.84 -5.13
C GLU A 281 -7.83 21.14 -4.25
N ARG A 282 -7.95 22.39 -3.77
CA ARG A 282 -9.07 22.87 -2.96
C ARG A 282 -10.32 23.14 -3.78
N VAL A 283 -10.18 23.31 -5.09
CA VAL A 283 -11.34 23.57 -5.96
C VAL A 283 -12.10 22.26 -6.15
N PRO A 284 -13.40 22.22 -5.78
CA PRO A 284 -14.25 21.08 -6.09
C PRO A 284 -14.25 20.86 -7.61
N THR A 285 -13.91 19.66 -8.04
CA THR A 285 -13.94 19.28 -9.45
C THR A 285 -15.21 18.48 -9.70
N PRO A 286 -16.22 19.02 -10.35
CA PRO A 286 -17.34 18.23 -10.83
C PRO A 286 -16.83 17.26 -11.90
N GLY A 287 -17.43 16.08 -11.99
CA GLY A 287 -17.03 15.06 -12.95
C GLY A 287 -15.71 14.35 -12.61
N CYS A 288 -14.95 14.00 -13.63
CA CYS A 288 -13.68 13.30 -13.49
C CYS A 288 -12.68 14.12 -12.68
N LEU A 289 -12.17 13.56 -11.57
CA LEU A 289 -11.23 14.25 -10.67
C LEU A 289 -9.91 14.64 -11.36
N PHE A 290 -9.51 13.93 -12.42
CA PHE A 290 -8.28 14.22 -13.16
C PHE A 290 -8.52 15.19 -14.34
N ALA A 291 -9.77 15.50 -14.72
CA ALA A 291 -10.06 16.37 -15.86
C ALA A 291 -9.25 17.67 -15.89
N PRO A 292 -9.03 18.41 -14.79
CA PRO A 292 -8.24 19.64 -14.80
C PRO A 292 -6.76 19.48 -15.17
N ARG A 293 -6.23 18.26 -15.04
CA ARG A 293 -4.82 17.92 -15.35
C ARG A 293 -4.69 16.99 -16.56
N CYS A 294 -5.83 16.57 -17.13
CA CYS A 294 -5.86 15.61 -18.22
C CYS A 294 -5.62 16.33 -19.56
N PRO A 295 -4.59 15.92 -20.33
CA PRO A 295 -4.34 16.50 -21.66
C PRO A 295 -5.42 16.15 -22.70
N PHE A 296 -6.32 15.20 -22.39
CA PHE A 296 -7.40 14.73 -23.25
C PHE A 296 -8.79 15.10 -22.71
N ALA A 297 -8.85 16.03 -21.75
CA ALA A 297 -10.13 16.41 -21.15
C ALA A 297 -11.09 17.02 -22.18
N THR A 298 -12.34 16.59 -22.13
CA THR A 298 -13.46 17.14 -22.90
C THR A 298 -14.48 17.77 -21.94
N PRO A 299 -15.46 18.57 -22.44
CA PRO A 299 -16.53 19.07 -21.59
C PRO A 299 -17.33 17.98 -20.86
N GLU A 300 -17.47 16.80 -21.42
CA GLU A 300 -18.12 15.65 -20.78
C GLU A 300 -17.38 15.20 -19.51
N CYS A 301 -16.05 15.27 -19.51
CA CYS A 301 -15.24 14.91 -18.35
C CYS A 301 -15.50 15.81 -17.13
N THR A 302 -16.01 17.03 -17.34
CA THR A 302 -16.37 17.96 -16.25
C THR A 302 -17.83 17.80 -15.81
N ALA A 303 -18.66 17.15 -16.62
CA ALA A 303 -20.08 16.98 -16.34
C ALA A 303 -20.40 15.73 -15.52
N ALA A 304 -19.65 14.63 -15.71
CA ALA A 304 -19.94 13.36 -15.09
C ALA A 304 -18.69 12.71 -14.49
N GLN A 305 -18.85 12.12 -13.30
CA GLN A 305 -17.84 11.26 -12.66
C GLN A 305 -17.91 9.88 -13.30
N PRO A 306 -16.86 9.40 -13.99
CA PRO A 306 -16.86 8.06 -14.57
C PRO A 306 -16.78 6.99 -13.47
N GLY A 307 -17.58 5.93 -13.61
CA GLY A 307 -17.44 4.71 -12.84
C GLY A 307 -16.38 3.78 -13.44
N LEU A 308 -15.95 2.76 -12.65
CA LEU A 308 -15.05 1.72 -13.16
C LEU A 308 -15.76 0.83 -14.18
N THR A 309 -15.28 0.85 -15.42
CA THR A 309 -15.74 0.01 -16.53
C THR A 309 -14.59 -0.80 -17.11
N VAL A 310 -14.88 -1.78 -17.95
CA VAL A 310 -13.88 -2.56 -18.71
C VAL A 310 -13.74 -1.96 -20.11
N LEU A 311 -12.54 -2.07 -20.69
CA LEU A 311 -12.31 -1.70 -22.09
C LEU A 311 -12.94 -2.74 -23.03
N THR A 312 -12.72 -4.02 -22.73
CA THR A 312 -13.26 -5.16 -23.49
C THR A 312 -14.08 -6.04 -22.54
N PRO A 313 -15.30 -6.45 -22.93
CA PRO A 313 -16.10 -7.38 -22.16
C PRO A 313 -15.34 -8.65 -21.79
N GLY A 314 -15.39 -9.04 -20.50
CA GLY A 314 -14.73 -10.23 -19.98
C GLY A 314 -13.30 -9.98 -19.45
N GLU A 315 -12.76 -8.78 -19.61
CA GLU A 315 -11.47 -8.42 -19.01
C GLU A 315 -11.62 -8.06 -17.51
N GLU A 316 -10.57 -8.31 -16.74
CA GLU A 316 -10.47 -7.89 -15.33
C GLU A 316 -9.94 -6.46 -15.19
N HIS A 317 -9.28 -5.93 -16.21
CA HIS A 317 -8.76 -4.57 -16.26
C HIS A 317 -9.88 -3.54 -16.35
N ARG A 318 -10.01 -2.70 -15.32
CA ARG A 318 -11.06 -1.69 -15.18
C ARG A 318 -10.49 -0.30 -15.08
N HIS A 319 -11.16 0.68 -15.66
CA HIS A 319 -10.77 2.09 -15.65
C HIS A 319 -11.97 3.02 -15.46
N ALA A 320 -11.74 4.19 -14.89
CA ALA A 320 -12.72 5.27 -14.71
C ALA A 320 -12.42 6.42 -15.68
N CYS A 321 -12.51 6.16 -16.99
CA CYS A 321 -12.27 7.17 -18.03
C CYS A 321 -13.40 7.14 -19.05
N LEU A 322 -13.93 8.33 -19.43
CA LEU A 322 -14.98 8.46 -20.46
C LEU A 322 -14.43 8.29 -21.88
N HIS A 323 -13.13 8.54 -22.09
CA HIS A 323 -12.44 8.42 -23.37
C HIS A 323 -11.25 7.47 -23.24
N PRO A 324 -11.48 6.15 -22.98
CA PRO A 324 -10.43 5.20 -22.71
C PRO A 324 -9.56 4.94 -23.94
N GLN A 325 -8.24 4.97 -23.77
CA GLN A 325 -7.29 4.60 -24.80
C GLN A 325 -6.11 3.88 -24.14
N ALA A 326 -5.98 2.59 -24.37
CA ALA A 326 -4.80 1.86 -23.94
C ALA A 326 -3.56 2.40 -24.69
N ARG A 327 -2.49 2.71 -23.92
CA ARG A 327 -1.22 3.24 -24.47
C ARG A 327 -0.05 2.56 -23.81
N ARG A 328 0.90 2.11 -24.59
CA ARG A 328 2.16 1.57 -24.07
C ARG A 328 3.10 2.73 -23.75
N VAL A 329 3.22 3.10 -22.47
CA VAL A 329 4.05 4.24 -22.01
C VAL A 329 5.36 3.82 -21.35
N VAL A 330 5.53 2.54 -21.05
CA VAL A 330 6.76 1.95 -20.51
C VAL A 330 7.33 0.98 -21.53
N ALA A 331 8.58 1.18 -21.93
CA ALA A 331 9.31 0.17 -22.71
C ALA A 331 9.76 -0.93 -21.73
N THR A 332 8.98 -2.01 -21.64
CA THR A 332 9.39 -3.20 -20.90
C THR A 332 9.60 -4.32 -21.90
N GLU A 333 10.85 -4.55 -22.31
CA GLU A 333 11.20 -5.92 -22.64
C GLU A 333 11.24 -6.71 -21.34
N ALA A 334 10.44 -7.75 -21.25
CA ALA A 334 10.68 -8.79 -20.28
C ALA A 334 12.09 -9.33 -20.53
N PRO A 335 12.96 -9.51 -19.50
CA PRO A 335 14.20 -10.24 -19.71
C PRO A 335 13.83 -11.59 -20.29
N ALA A 336 14.38 -11.89 -21.46
CA ALA A 336 14.27 -13.21 -22.05
C ALA A 336 14.73 -14.22 -21.00
N ALA A 337 13.86 -15.17 -20.68
CA ALA A 337 14.21 -16.26 -19.79
C ALA A 337 15.40 -17.02 -20.42
N HIS A 338 16.55 -16.95 -19.77
CA HIS A 338 17.70 -17.81 -20.00
C HIS A 338 17.79 -18.83 -18.89
#